data_a64d50c9feca085a5475e5384e07916b
#
_entry.id   a64d50c9feca085a5475e5384e07916b
#
_cell.length_a   1.000
_cell.length_b   1.000
_cell.length_c   1.000
_cell.angle_alpha   90.00
_cell.angle_beta   90.00
_cell.angle_gamma   90.00
#
_symmetry.space_group_name_H-M   'P 1'
#
loop_
_entity.id
_entity.type
_entity.pdbx_description
1 polymer ?
#
loop_
_entity_poly.entity_id
_entity_poly.type
_entity_poly.pdbx_seq_one_letter_code
_entity_poly.pdbx_strand_id
1 'polypeptide(L)'
;MKTVRMFSILIAVVMLIVAVVPFAATPAAAQNITNLTSAAPAQTFMDAARGLPLFAPMSITAPVISLNTSSSYGCTLVKQSPLDWVYMQKRQSFDVYWTVANTGGTVWPANATKFQYVGGAKMQTHGDSFRIGNDVSRGKKIKLGVDMIAPKYLGTYSTLWALYAGNTMFCRVTLTLTVTH
;
A
#
# COMPACT_ATOMS: atom_id res chain seq x y z
N MET A 1 62.10 6.37 0.21
CA MET A 1 61.76 5.27 1.13
C MET A 1 60.32 5.50 1.61
N LYS A 2 59.36 4.75 1.07
CA LYS A 2 57.94 4.86 1.42
C LYS A 2 57.55 3.67 2.29
N THR A 3 57.25 3.91 3.55
CA THR A 3 56.83 2.91 4.54
C THR A 3 55.37 2.52 4.30
N VAL A 4 55.15 1.26 3.90
CA VAL A 4 53.83 0.65 3.77
C VAL A 4 53.39 0.19 5.17
N ARG A 5 52.33 0.76 5.70
CA ARG A 5 51.70 0.30 6.94
C ARG A 5 50.64 -0.78 6.58
N MET A 6 50.98 -2.02 6.93
CA MET A 6 50.04 -3.15 6.92
C MET A 6 49.06 -2.99 8.08
N PHE A 7 47.77 -2.85 7.78
CA PHE A 7 46.71 -2.98 8.74
C PHE A 7 46.26 -4.45 8.80
N SER A 8 46.61 -5.12 9.91
CA SER A 8 46.05 -6.42 10.26
C SER A 8 44.61 -6.31 10.61
N ILE A 9 43.71 -6.93 9.82
CA ILE A 9 42.29 -7.07 10.14
C ILE A 9 42.11 -8.34 10.96
N LEU A 10 41.80 -8.17 12.25
CA LEU A 10 41.45 -9.25 13.17
C LEU A 10 39.97 -9.59 12.93
N ILE A 11 39.73 -10.73 12.29
CA ILE A 11 38.35 -11.24 12.09
C ILE A 11 37.95 -12.01 13.35
N ALA A 12 37.12 -11.43 14.20
CA ALA A 12 36.47 -12.13 15.30
C ALA A 12 35.24 -12.88 14.77
N VAL A 13 35.36 -14.21 14.72
CA VAL A 13 34.21 -15.10 14.40
C VAL A 13 33.39 -15.27 15.66
N VAL A 14 32.24 -14.60 15.70
CA VAL A 14 31.22 -14.83 16.75
C VAL A 14 30.29 -15.92 16.25
N MET A 15 30.41 -17.11 16.84
CA MET A 15 29.45 -18.20 16.65
C MET A 15 28.15 -17.86 17.39
N LEU A 16 27.10 -17.54 16.64
CA LEU A 16 25.76 -17.36 17.18
C LEU A 16 25.05 -18.73 17.21
N ILE A 17 24.84 -19.25 18.42
CA ILE A 17 24.03 -20.46 18.63
C ILE A 17 22.57 -20.08 18.46
N VAL A 18 21.95 -20.55 17.39
CA VAL A 18 20.51 -20.40 17.14
C VAL A 18 19.77 -21.48 17.92
N ALA A 19 19.13 -21.09 19.00
CA ALA A 19 18.18 -21.97 19.72
C ALA A 19 16.92 -22.10 18.88
N VAL A 20 16.65 -23.29 18.35
CA VAL A 20 15.39 -23.64 17.67
C VAL A 20 14.34 -23.89 18.74
N VAL A 21 13.40 -22.95 18.88
CA VAL A 21 12.18 -23.13 19.70
C VAL A 21 11.11 -23.74 18.79
N PRO A 22 10.54 -24.91 19.11
CA PRO A 22 9.44 -25.46 18.34
C PRO A 22 8.16 -24.66 18.62
N PHE A 23 7.65 -24.01 17.58
CA PHE A 23 6.33 -23.37 17.61
C PHE A 23 5.26 -24.46 17.54
N ALA A 24 4.54 -24.68 18.65
CA ALA A 24 3.34 -25.51 18.66
C ALA A 24 2.22 -24.76 17.93
N ALA A 25 1.77 -25.32 16.81
CA ALA A 25 0.60 -24.81 16.10
C ALA A 25 -0.66 -25.13 16.90
N THR A 26 -1.36 -24.12 17.37
CA THR A 26 -2.73 -24.25 17.88
C THR A 26 -3.69 -24.41 16.70
N PRO A 27 -4.58 -25.41 16.70
CA PRO A 27 -5.57 -25.55 15.65
C PRO A 27 -6.61 -24.43 15.74
N ALA A 28 -6.81 -23.71 14.64
CA ALA A 28 -7.90 -22.76 14.50
C ALA A 28 -9.23 -23.51 14.55
N ALA A 29 -10.07 -23.16 15.53
CA ALA A 29 -11.44 -23.65 15.62
C ALA A 29 -12.23 -23.16 14.40
N ALA A 30 -12.64 -24.10 13.54
CA ALA A 30 -13.56 -23.84 12.45
C ALA A 30 -14.92 -23.42 13.02
N GLN A 31 -15.28 -22.16 12.86
CA GLN A 31 -16.64 -21.70 13.15
C GLN A 31 -17.55 -22.17 12.02
N ASN A 32 -18.37 -23.15 12.35
CA ASN A 32 -19.42 -23.70 11.51
C ASN A 32 -20.53 -22.63 11.38
N ILE A 33 -20.58 -21.93 10.24
CA ILE A 33 -21.70 -21.05 9.90
C ILE A 33 -22.78 -21.95 9.32
N THR A 34 -23.69 -22.41 10.18
CA THR A 34 -24.92 -23.08 9.76
C THR A 34 -25.78 -22.09 8.99
N ASN A 35 -25.99 -22.37 7.70
CA ASN A 35 -26.93 -21.70 6.83
C ASN A 35 -28.33 -21.73 7.44
N LEU A 36 -28.82 -20.58 7.90
CA LEU A 36 -30.24 -20.37 8.17
C LEU A 36 -30.94 -20.06 6.85
N THR A 37 -31.29 -21.12 6.13
CA THR A 37 -32.30 -21.05 5.07
C THR A 37 -33.66 -20.97 5.74
N SER A 38 -34.13 -19.75 6.00
CA SER A 38 -35.51 -19.53 6.41
C SER A 38 -36.38 -19.51 5.15
N ALA A 39 -36.95 -20.67 4.84
CA ALA A 39 -38.05 -20.75 3.89
C ALA A 39 -39.31 -20.21 4.57
N ALA A 40 -39.81 -19.09 4.12
CA ALA A 40 -41.11 -18.57 4.51
C ALA A 40 -42.19 -19.45 3.86
N PRO A 41 -43.21 -19.91 4.60
CA PRO A 41 -44.34 -20.64 4.00
C PRO A 41 -45.22 -19.64 3.20
N ALA A 42 -45.50 -20.02 1.97
CA ALA A 42 -46.51 -19.37 1.15
C ALA A 42 -47.89 -19.53 1.80
N GLN A 43 -48.42 -18.45 2.35
CA GLN A 43 -49.81 -18.42 2.77
C GLN A 43 -50.68 -17.99 1.59
N THR A 44 -51.38 -18.96 1.05
CA THR A 44 -52.53 -18.79 0.18
C THR A 44 -53.69 -18.19 0.98
N PHE A 45 -53.97 -16.90 0.77
CA PHE A 45 -55.23 -16.29 1.20
C PHE A 45 -56.17 -16.29 0.00
N MET A 46 -57.10 -17.27 0.04
CA MET A 46 -58.34 -17.17 -0.71
C MET A 46 -59.37 -16.47 0.16
N ASP A 47 -60.05 -15.51 -0.47
CA ASP A 47 -61.40 -15.06 -0.28
C ASP A 47 -61.85 -14.52 1.10
N ALA A 48 -62.10 -13.21 1.10
CA ALA A 48 -63.33 -12.64 1.66
C ALA A 48 -63.47 -11.17 1.19
N ALA A 49 -64.26 -10.98 0.15
CA ALA A 49 -64.78 -9.68 -0.22
C ALA A 49 -65.71 -9.17 0.91
N ARG A 50 -65.33 -8.05 1.57
CA ARG A 50 -66.24 -7.09 2.22
C ARG A 50 -65.46 -5.83 2.62
N GLY A 51 -65.90 -4.71 2.06
CA GLY A 51 -65.46 -3.35 2.20
C GLY A 51 -64.91 -2.94 3.58
N LEU A 52 -63.61 -2.62 3.55
CA LEU A 52 -62.93 -1.86 4.59
C LEU A 52 -62.09 -0.76 3.93
N PRO A 53 -61.88 0.38 4.60
CA PRO A 53 -61.30 1.58 3.98
C PRO A 53 -59.86 1.32 3.51
N LEU A 54 -59.52 1.95 2.37
CA LEU A 54 -58.20 1.97 1.80
C LEU A 54 -57.16 2.43 2.84
N PHE A 55 -56.45 1.50 3.42
CA PHE A 55 -55.20 1.84 4.09
C PHE A 55 -54.17 2.14 3.01
N ALA A 56 -53.67 3.36 3.00
CA ALA A 56 -52.56 3.75 2.14
C ALA A 56 -51.38 2.80 2.37
N PRO A 57 -50.69 2.38 1.30
CA PRO A 57 -49.52 1.53 1.46
C PRO A 57 -48.46 2.32 2.26
N MET A 58 -48.16 1.87 3.48
CA MET A 58 -47.00 2.33 4.21
C MET A 58 -45.77 1.88 3.42
N SER A 59 -45.13 2.82 2.74
CA SER A 59 -43.82 2.61 2.15
C SER A 59 -42.83 2.38 3.28
N ILE A 60 -42.54 1.12 3.57
CA ILE A 60 -41.43 0.75 4.46
C ILE A 60 -40.16 1.02 3.67
N THR A 61 -39.60 2.24 3.82
CA THR A 61 -38.27 2.55 3.35
C THR A 61 -37.32 1.79 4.25
N ALA A 62 -36.84 0.63 3.77
CA ALA A 62 -35.79 -0.09 4.44
C ALA A 62 -34.56 0.84 4.57
N PRO A 63 -33.92 0.91 5.74
CA PRO A 63 -32.70 1.70 5.88
C PRO A 63 -31.66 1.16 4.90
N VAL A 64 -31.22 2.00 3.96
CA VAL A 64 -30.10 1.69 3.09
C VAL A 64 -28.86 1.71 3.98
N ILE A 65 -28.42 0.54 4.43
CA ILE A 65 -27.13 0.41 5.09
C ILE A 65 -26.09 0.63 4.01
N SER A 66 -25.61 1.86 3.89
CA SER A 66 -24.43 2.17 3.11
C SER A 66 -23.27 1.44 3.78
N LEU A 67 -22.92 0.26 3.28
CA LEU A 67 -21.66 -0.37 3.58
C LEU A 67 -20.58 0.56 3.00
N ASN A 68 -20.04 1.43 3.84
CA ASN A 68 -18.77 2.10 3.52
C ASN A 68 -17.74 1.01 3.35
N THR A 69 -17.59 0.50 2.15
CA THR A 69 -16.43 -0.29 1.75
C THR A 69 -15.25 0.67 1.74
N SER A 70 -14.66 0.91 2.92
CA SER A 70 -13.33 1.48 2.99
C SER A 70 -12.46 0.56 2.14
N SER A 71 -11.87 1.10 1.07
CA SER A 71 -10.99 0.34 0.21
C SER A 71 -10.00 -0.42 1.10
N SER A 72 -9.86 -1.72 0.89
CA SER A 72 -9.00 -2.58 1.72
C SER A 72 -7.58 -2.04 1.78
N TYR A 73 -7.11 -1.43 0.69
CA TYR A 73 -5.83 -0.72 0.61
C TYR A 73 -6.07 0.78 0.41
N GLY A 74 -5.35 1.61 1.14
CA GLY A 74 -5.41 3.06 0.99
C GLY A 74 -4.15 3.71 1.52
N CYS A 75 -3.73 4.83 0.92
CA CYS A 75 -2.57 5.58 1.36
C CYS A 75 -2.79 7.08 1.34
N THR A 76 -1.96 7.79 2.11
CA THR A 76 -1.84 9.25 2.07
C THR A 76 -0.37 9.61 2.05
N LEU A 77 0.04 10.49 1.12
CA LEU A 77 1.36 11.10 1.12
C LEU A 77 1.47 12.06 2.32
N VAL A 78 2.45 11.82 3.19
CA VAL A 78 2.68 12.62 4.41
C VAL A 78 3.81 13.62 4.21
N LYS A 79 4.87 13.21 3.49
CA LYS A 79 6.05 14.05 3.24
C LYS A 79 6.73 13.61 1.96
N GLN A 80 7.30 14.57 1.25
CA GLN A 80 8.16 14.36 0.09
C GLN A 80 9.44 15.18 0.23
N SER A 81 10.55 14.66 -0.24
CA SER A 81 11.84 15.35 -0.34
C SER A 81 12.63 14.78 -1.52
N PRO A 82 13.07 15.61 -2.47
CA PRO A 82 12.77 17.03 -2.58
C PRO A 82 11.28 17.30 -2.86
N LEU A 83 10.85 18.53 -2.68
CA LEU A 83 9.50 18.96 -3.06
C LEU A 83 9.38 19.02 -4.58
N ASP A 84 8.14 19.00 -5.09
CA ASP A 84 7.87 19.23 -6.50
C ASP A 84 8.38 20.61 -6.95
N TRP A 85 8.71 20.70 -8.23
CA TRP A 85 9.23 21.90 -8.90
C TRP A 85 10.63 22.33 -8.44
N VAL A 86 11.37 21.42 -7.78
CA VAL A 86 12.77 21.66 -7.42
C VAL A 86 13.63 21.86 -8.69
N TYR A 87 14.59 22.76 -8.61
CA TYR A 87 15.57 22.97 -9.66
C TYR A 87 16.77 22.05 -9.45
N MET A 88 17.20 21.39 -10.51
CA MET A 88 18.34 20.48 -10.53
C MET A 88 19.28 20.84 -11.68
N GLN A 89 20.58 20.63 -11.51
CA GLN A 89 21.52 20.72 -12.61
C GLN A 89 21.43 19.48 -13.51
N LYS A 90 21.85 19.62 -14.77
CA LYS A 90 21.96 18.48 -15.69
C LYS A 90 22.76 17.35 -15.07
N ARG A 91 22.23 16.13 -15.11
CA ARG A 91 22.88 14.90 -14.59
C ARG A 91 23.24 14.96 -13.10
N GLN A 92 22.63 15.86 -12.34
CA GLN A 92 22.79 15.90 -10.90
C GLN A 92 22.22 14.63 -10.29
N SER A 93 23.01 13.94 -9.45
CA SER A 93 22.55 12.81 -8.64
C SER A 93 21.79 13.35 -7.42
N PHE A 94 20.69 12.70 -7.08
CA PHE A 94 19.88 13.05 -5.91
C PHE A 94 19.03 11.86 -5.47
N ASP A 95 18.59 11.90 -4.22
CA ASP A 95 17.67 10.90 -3.67
C ASP A 95 16.30 11.54 -3.51
N VAL A 96 15.27 10.81 -3.89
CA VAL A 96 13.90 11.19 -3.58
C VAL A 96 13.34 10.27 -2.50
N TYR A 97 12.62 10.87 -1.56
CA TYR A 97 11.95 10.16 -0.48
C TYR A 97 10.49 10.56 -0.40
N TRP A 98 9.62 9.58 -0.39
CA TRP A 98 8.20 9.73 -0.08
C TRP A 98 7.89 9.02 1.23
N THR A 99 7.33 9.75 2.18
CA THR A 99 6.76 9.15 3.40
C THR A 99 5.27 9.02 3.19
N VAL A 100 4.76 7.81 3.17
CA VAL A 100 3.33 7.51 2.99
C VAL A 100 2.78 6.82 4.23
N ALA A 101 1.52 7.11 4.57
CA ALA A 101 0.79 6.47 5.65
C ALA A 101 -0.22 5.47 5.09
N ASN A 102 -0.36 4.34 5.75
CA ASN A 102 -1.44 3.39 5.47
C ASN A 102 -2.75 3.90 6.06
N THR A 103 -3.65 4.38 5.22
CA THR A 103 -5.00 4.85 5.59
C THR A 103 -6.08 3.82 5.27
N GLY A 104 -5.70 2.67 4.69
CA GLY A 104 -6.61 1.56 4.42
C GLY A 104 -6.91 0.70 5.65
N GLY A 105 -7.79 -0.28 5.47
CA GLY A 105 -8.15 -1.25 6.50
C GLY A 105 -7.18 -2.42 6.63
N THR A 106 -6.35 -2.66 5.60
CA THR A 106 -5.48 -3.83 5.48
C THR A 106 -4.02 -3.47 5.70
N VAL A 107 -3.27 -4.35 6.36
CA VAL A 107 -1.80 -4.26 6.47
C VAL A 107 -1.19 -4.36 5.08
N TRP A 108 -0.14 -3.60 4.80
CA TRP A 108 0.70 -3.78 3.61
C TRP A 108 1.83 -4.75 3.96
N PRO A 109 1.78 -6.01 3.52
CA PRO A 109 2.83 -6.97 3.85
C PRO A 109 4.11 -6.68 3.07
N ALA A 110 5.26 -6.74 3.74
CA ALA A 110 6.56 -6.47 3.14
C ALA A 110 6.88 -7.39 1.95
N ASN A 111 6.49 -8.66 2.06
CA ASN A 111 6.76 -9.68 1.04
C ASN A 111 5.80 -9.63 -0.17
N ALA A 112 4.65 -8.96 -0.05
CA ALA A 112 3.61 -8.90 -1.10
C ALA A 112 3.39 -7.50 -1.66
N THR A 113 3.91 -6.45 -1.00
CA THR A 113 3.78 -5.08 -1.45
C THR A 113 5.01 -4.63 -2.23
N LYS A 114 4.81 -4.10 -3.43
CA LYS A 114 5.87 -3.58 -4.30
C LYS A 114 5.71 -2.07 -4.49
N PHE A 115 6.84 -1.36 -4.46
CA PHE A 115 6.94 0.02 -4.89
C PHE A 115 7.57 0.04 -6.27
N GLN A 116 6.89 0.58 -7.27
CA GLN A 116 7.23 0.39 -8.68
C GLN A 116 7.13 1.68 -9.47
N TYR A 117 8.09 1.88 -10.39
CA TYR A 117 8.00 2.89 -11.43
C TYR A 117 6.82 2.58 -12.37
N VAL A 118 6.02 3.61 -12.65
CA VAL A 118 4.81 3.50 -13.49
C VAL A 118 4.98 4.22 -14.81
N GLY A 119 5.67 5.36 -14.81
CA GLY A 119 5.83 6.15 -16.03
C GLY A 119 6.43 7.53 -15.82
N GLY A 120 6.51 8.27 -16.90
CA GLY A 120 7.14 9.59 -16.94
C GLY A 120 8.63 9.51 -17.30
N ALA A 121 9.43 10.48 -16.83
CA ALA A 121 10.86 10.47 -17.05
C ALA A 121 11.53 9.38 -16.20
N LYS A 122 12.29 8.50 -16.85
CA LYS A 122 13.05 7.44 -16.20
C LYS A 122 14.35 8.02 -15.64
N MET A 123 14.35 8.36 -14.36
CA MET A 123 15.47 9.01 -13.67
C MET A 123 16.16 8.08 -12.66
N GLN A 124 15.55 6.98 -12.27
CA GLN A 124 16.07 6.02 -11.29
C GLN A 124 17.34 5.34 -11.81
N THR A 125 18.31 5.15 -10.90
CA THR A 125 19.61 4.52 -11.20
C THR A 125 19.60 3.01 -10.95
N HIS A 126 18.73 2.54 -10.09
CA HIS A 126 18.59 1.13 -9.71
C HIS A 126 17.16 0.68 -9.98
N GLY A 127 16.95 -0.43 -10.60
CA GLY A 127 15.68 -1.14 -10.79
C GLY A 127 14.38 -0.31 -10.88
N ASP A 128 13.38 -0.91 -11.48
CA ASP A 128 12.07 -0.26 -11.64
C ASP A 128 11.05 -0.72 -10.58
N SER A 129 11.43 -1.63 -9.67
CA SER A 129 10.53 -2.19 -8.67
C SER A 129 11.30 -2.71 -7.46
N PHE A 130 10.79 -2.38 -6.27
CA PHE A 130 11.35 -2.77 -4.98
C PHE A 130 10.24 -3.35 -4.09
N ARG A 131 10.57 -4.29 -3.22
CA ARG A 131 9.69 -4.67 -2.12
C ARG A 131 9.81 -3.65 -1.00
N ILE A 132 8.72 -3.37 -0.28
CA ILE A 132 8.81 -2.56 0.93
C ILE A 132 9.53 -3.37 2.02
N GLY A 133 10.38 -2.70 2.82
CA GLY A 133 11.25 -3.39 3.77
C GLY A 133 10.55 -3.97 5.00
N ASN A 134 9.39 -3.45 5.36
CA ASN A 134 8.65 -3.84 6.56
C ASN A 134 7.14 -3.82 6.32
N ASP A 135 6.40 -4.58 7.11
CA ASP A 135 4.95 -4.53 7.15
C ASP A 135 4.47 -3.16 7.63
N VAL A 136 3.45 -2.61 6.98
CA VAL A 136 2.88 -1.31 7.32
C VAL A 136 1.43 -1.49 7.76
N SER A 137 1.22 -1.55 9.07
CA SER A 137 -0.11 -1.62 9.68
C SER A 137 -0.89 -0.32 9.46
N ARG A 138 -2.22 -0.38 9.60
CA ARG A 138 -3.10 0.79 9.54
C ARG A 138 -2.59 1.93 10.42
N GLY A 139 -2.55 3.15 9.89
CA GLY A 139 -2.06 4.35 10.58
C GLY A 139 -0.53 4.46 10.69
N LYS A 140 0.22 3.42 10.34
CA LYS A 140 1.69 3.47 10.32
C LYS A 140 2.19 4.07 9.01
N LYS A 141 3.44 4.55 9.05
CA LYS A 141 4.10 5.25 7.93
C LYS A 141 5.31 4.44 7.47
N ILE A 142 5.62 4.56 6.18
CA ILE A 142 6.86 4.05 5.61
C ILE A 142 7.52 5.15 4.78
N LYS A 143 8.85 5.20 4.78
CA LYS A 143 9.67 6.04 3.92
C LYS A 143 10.13 5.19 2.73
N LEU A 144 9.77 5.60 1.53
CA LEU A 144 10.15 4.98 0.26
C LEU A 144 11.21 5.87 -0.38
N GLY A 145 12.35 5.31 -0.73
CA GLY A 145 13.48 6.04 -1.31
C GLY A 145 13.85 5.51 -2.67
N VAL A 146 14.27 6.39 -3.58
CA VAL A 146 14.80 6.05 -4.90
C VAL A 146 15.95 6.98 -5.24
N ASP A 147 17.09 6.39 -5.60
CA ASP A 147 18.25 7.12 -6.10
C ASP A 147 18.03 7.49 -7.56
N MET A 148 18.23 8.75 -7.91
CA MET A 148 17.91 9.31 -9.21
C MET A 148 19.06 10.16 -9.77
N ILE A 149 19.05 10.30 -11.10
CA ILE A 149 19.90 11.27 -11.82
C ILE A 149 18.98 12.15 -12.65
N ALA A 150 19.13 13.47 -12.51
CA ALA A 150 18.40 14.45 -13.31
C ALA A 150 18.72 14.27 -14.81
N PRO A 151 17.75 14.49 -15.71
CA PRO A 151 17.95 14.39 -17.14
C PRO A 151 19.08 15.27 -17.67
N LYS A 152 19.65 14.90 -18.83
CA LYS A 152 20.76 15.64 -19.46
C LYS A 152 20.34 16.91 -20.18
N TYR A 153 19.08 17.02 -20.55
CA TYR A 153 18.54 18.16 -21.27
C TYR A 153 17.77 19.08 -20.33
N LEU A 154 17.74 20.38 -20.67
CA LEU A 154 16.92 21.37 -19.97
C LEU A 154 15.44 21.04 -20.16
N GLY A 155 14.63 21.35 -19.16
CA GLY A 155 13.18 21.15 -19.22
C GLY A 155 12.58 20.69 -17.92
N THR A 156 11.26 20.53 -17.91
CA THR A 156 10.50 20.03 -16.78
C THR A 156 10.20 18.54 -16.99
N TYR A 157 10.45 17.76 -15.96
CA TYR A 157 10.33 16.32 -15.97
C TYR A 157 9.53 15.83 -14.77
N SER A 158 8.65 14.86 -14.99
CA SER A 158 7.89 14.21 -13.93
C SER A 158 8.12 12.70 -13.98
N THR A 159 8.22 12.08 -12.82
CA THR A 159 8.26 10.63 -12.66
C THR A 159 7.12 10.18 -11.76
N LEU A 160 6.50 9.05 -12.09
CA LEU A 160 5.38 8.47 -11.37
C LEU A 160 5.76 7.11 -10.81
N TRP A 161 5.54 6.92 -9.53
CA TRP A 161 5.75 5.69 -8.80
C TRP A 161 4.47 5.27 -8.07
N ALA A 162 4.33 3.98 -7.81
CA ALA A 162 3.14 3.50 -7.09
C ALA A 162 3.43 2.28 -6.21
N LEU A 163 2.61 2.10 -5.18
CA LEU A 163 2.53 0.88 -4.40
C LEU A 163 1.48 -0.05 -4.99
N TYR A 164 1.84 -1.32 -5.08
CA TYR A 164 1.00 -2.41 -5.56
C TYR A 164 0.88 -3.51 -4.51
N ALA A 165 -0.34 -4.03 -4.36
CA ALA A 165 -0.63 -5.30 -3.68
C ALA A 165 -1.01 -6.33 -4.75
N GLY A 166 -0.11 -7.27 -5.03
CA GLY A 166 -0.23 -8.11 -6.23
C GLY A 166 -0.22 -7.26 -7.50
N ASN A 167 -1.32 -7.29 -8.26
CA ASN A 167 -1.51 -6.49 -9.48
C ASN A 167 -2.35 -5.22 -9.25
N THR A 168 -2.81 -4.97 -8.03
CA THR A 168 -3.67 -3.82 -7.72
C THR A 168 -2.83 -2.64 -7.26
N MET A 169 -2.86 -1.55 -8.04
CA MET A 169 -2.28 -0.27 -7.65
C MET A 169 -3.19 0.40 -6.60
N PHE A 170 -2.62 0.82 -5.48
CA PHE A 170 -3.41 1.45 -4.42
C PHE A 170 -2.84 2.79 -3.90
N CYS A 171 -1.62 3.15 -4.27
CA CYS A 171 -0.98 4.39 -3.84
C CYS A 171 -0.12 4.94 -4.97
N ARG A 172 -0.24 6.24 -5.26
CA ARG A 172 0.57 6.93 -6.27
C ARG A 172 1.35 8.06 -5.62
N VAL A 173 2.60 8.24 -6.05
CA VAL A 173 3.45 9.37 -5.69
C VAL A 173 4.18 9.86 -6.94
N THR A 174 4.38 11.16 -7.03
CA THR A 174 5.05 11.79 -8.16
C THR A 174 6.18 12.67 -7.67
N LEU A 175 7.13 12.93 -8.52
CA LEU A 175 8.09 14.04 -8.39
C LEU A 175 8.14 14.75 -9.72
N THR A 176 7.99 16.08 -9.66
CA THR A 176 8.23 16.98 -10.79
C THR A 176 9.44 17.85 -10.48
N LEU A 177 10.37 17.96 -11.42
CA LEU A 177 11.56 18.81 -11.29
C LEU A 177 11.83 19.60 -12.56
N THR A 178 12.60 20.67 -12.45
CA THR A 178 13.08 21.46 -13.59
C THR A 178 14.60 21.39 -13.67
N VAL A 179 15.08 20.91 -14.82
CA VAL A 179 16.52 20.85 -15.10
C VAL A 179 16.98 22.18 -15.67
N THR A 180 18.00 22.77 -15.04
CA THR A 180 18.62 24.03 -15.43
C THR A 180 20.10 23.85 -15.78
N HIS A 181 20.78 24.97 -16.10
CA HIS A 181 22.21 24.96 -16.40
C HIS A 181 23.05 24.67 -15.17
#